data_47f01066b6e2de090dba4f5deaf1c443
#
_entry.id   47f01066b6e2de090dba4f5deaf1c443
#
_cell.length_a   1.000
_cell.length_b   1.000
_cell.length_c   1.000
_cell.angle_alpha   90.00
_cell.angle_beta   90.00
_cell.angle_gamma   90.00
#
_symmetry.space_group_name_H-M   'P 1'
#
loop_
_entity.id
_entity.type
_entity.pdbx_description
1 polymer ?
#
loop_
_entity_poly.entity_id
_entity_poly.type
_entity_poly.pdbx_seq_one_letter_code
_entity_poly.pdbx_strand_id
1 'polypeptide(L)'
;MQKAFVTDFDGTVTCNDFFHIVTDEYCDEKGLQPWYDYLAGKITHLQALTAIFRNVKGSAESLISLIHKIQIDDNFLPTVQECYAKNIPVYIVSAGCDYYIRELIGDVIDKYGIVLIANSCDYSETEGLKMIPLSKESPYFSEKIGVDKAAVVKELHGKGYEVIFAGDGRPDFAAAELSEVVFARDMLLEKCQKAGIKTEKFDDYLDILNYVKDL
;
A
#
# COMPACT_ATOMS: atom_id res chain seq x y z
N MET A 1 -19.97 -16.44 4.51
CA MET A 1 -19.17 -16.36 3.25
C MET A 1 -17.71 -16.49 3.60
N GLN A 2 -16.88 -16.89 2.65
CA GLN A 2 -15.42 -16.87 2.85
C GLN A 2 -14.93 -15.43 2.90
N LYS A 3 -13.90 -15.17 3.71
CA LYS A 3 -13.34 -13.82 3.85
C LYS A 3 -11.99 -13.75 3.14
N ALA A 4 -11.65 -12.57 2.62
CA ALA A 4 -10.33 -12.22 2.14
C ALA A 4 -9.86 -10.93 2.86
N PHE A 5 -8.58 -10.85 3.19
CA PHE A 5 -7.98 -9.67 3.79
C PHE A 5 -7.15 -8.93 2.75
N VAL A 6 -7.49 -7.68 2.52
CA VAL A 6 -6.82 -6.77 1.58
C VAL A 6 -6.26 -5.60 2.37
N THR A 7 -4.98 -5.32 2.22
CA THR A 7 -4.33 -4.23 2.95
C THR A 7 -3.49 -3.36 2.01
N ASP A 8 -3.45 -2.07 2.27
CA ASP A 8 -2.39 -1.20 1.79
C ASP A 8 -1.06 -1.57 2.46
N PHE A 9 0.05 -1.00 2.01
CA PHE A 9 1.37 -1.23 2.57
C PHE A 9 1.92 0.00 3.29
N ASP A 10 2.26 1.06 2.55
CA ASP A 10 2.86 2.27 3.12
C ASP A 10 1.86 3.01 4.01
N GLY A 11 2.28 3.34 5.24
CA GLY A 11 1.38 3.97 6.20
C GLY A 11 0.27 3.04 6.74
N THR A 12 0.22 1.77 6.36
CA THR A 12 -0.76 0.77 6.83
C THR A 12 -0.07 -0.45 7.44
N VAL A 13 0.62 -1.27 6.64
CA VAL A 13 1.51 -2.35 7.13
C VAL A 13 2.75 -1.77 7.79
N THR A 14 3.19 -0.61 7.34
CA THR A 14 4.34 0.11 7.86
C THR A 14 3.93 1.21 8.83
N CYS A 15 4.76 1.43 9.85
CA CYS A 15 4.59 2.53 10.81
C CYS A 15 4.93 3.90 10.20
N ASN A 16 5.72 3.91 9.13
CA ASN A 16 6.17 5.10 8.40
C ASN A 16 6.09 4.85 6.89
N ASP A 17 5.85 5.89 6.12
CA ASP A 17 5.70 5.82 4.67
C ASP A 17 7.05 6.02 3.98
N PHE A 18 7.37 5.17 2.99
CA PHE A 18 8.58 5.30 2.17
C PHE A 18 8.67 6.66 1.47
N PHE A 19 7.53 7.19 1.05
CA PHE A 19 7.45 8.55 0.50
C PHE A 19 8.06 9.60 1.44
N HIS A 20 7.70 9.57 2.73
CA HIS A 20 8.23 10.51 3.71
C HIS A 20 9.73 10.34 3.92
N ILE A 21 10.21 9.10 4.01
CA ILE A 21 11.65 8.83 4.14
C ILE A 21 12.42 9.41 2.94
N VAL A 22 11.89 9.23 1.73
CA VAL A 22 12.51 9.76 0.50
C VAL A 22 12.46 11.28 0.47
N THR A 23 11.32 11.88 0.82
CA THR A 23 11.19 13.34 0.77
C THR A 23 12.08 14.04 1.78
N ASP A 24 12.21 13.48 2.97
CA ASP A 24 13.05 14.04 4.04
C ASP A 24 14.55 13.97 3.72
N GLU A 25 14.99 12.94 3.01
CA GLU A 25 16.42 12.74 2.75
C GLU A 25 16.90 13.24 1.38
N TYR A 26 16.02 13.22 0.38
CA TYR A 26 16.41 13.44 -1.02
C TYR A 26 15.70 14.61 -1.69
N CYS A 27 14.71 15.24 -1.06
CA CYS A 27 13.96 16.32 -1.68
C CYS A 27 14.17 17.65 -0.95
N ASP A 28 14.58 18.66 -1.69
CA ASP A 28 14.42 20.08 -1.32
C ASP A 28 13.02 20.58 -1.75
N GLU A 29 12.74 21.88 -1.58
CA GLU A 29 11.47 22.48 -2.00
C GLU A 29 11.13 22.23 -3.48
N LYS A 30 12.14 22.17 -4.36
CA LYS A 30 11.94 21.88 -5.79
C LYS A 30 11.65 20.40 -6.02
N GLY A 31 12.30 19.53 -5.28
CA GLY A 31 12.05 18.08 -5.30
C GLY A 31 10.63 17.73 -4.86
N LEU A 32 10.04 18.55 -3.97
CA LEU A 32 8.65 18.41 -3.51
C LEU A 32 7.59 18.99 -4.46
N GLN A 33 7.99 19.79 -5.46
CA GLN A 33 7.04 20.42 -6.37
C GLN A 33 6.06 19.43 -7.05
N PRO A 34 6.47 18.22 -7.49
CA PRO A 34 5.54 17.24 -8.04
C PRO A 34 4.44 16.83 -7.05
N TRP A 35 4.73 16.75 -5.75
CA TRP A 35 3.72 16.46 -4.75
C TRP A 35 2.68 17.59 -4.61
N TYR A 36 3.13 18.84 -4.59
CA TYR A 36 2.22 19.99 -4.58
C TYR A 36 1.39 20.08 -5.86
N ASP A 37 1.94 19.74 -7.01
CA ASP A 37 1.19 19.68 -8.27
C ASP A 37 0.14 18.57 -8.27
N TYR A 38 0.42 17.43 -7.66
CA TYR A 38 -0.58 16.37 -7.41
C TYR A 38 -1.70 16.86 -6.48
N LEU A 39 -1.37 17.48 -5.35
CA LEU A 39 -2.36 18.02 -4.42
C LEU A 39 -3.23 19.09 -5.07
N ALA A 40 -2.68 19.87 -6.00
CA ALA A 40 -3.40 20.85 -6.80
C ALA A 40 -4.18 20.24 -7.98
N GLY A 41 -4.12 18.91 -8.19
CA GLY A 41 -4.83 18.22 -9.27
C GLY A 41 -4.24 18.43 -10.67
N LYS A 42 -3.00 18.93 -10.79
CA LYS A 42 -2.34 19.16 -12.08
C LYS A 42 -1.73 17.89 -12.68
N ILE A 43 -1.28 16.98 -11.84
CA ILE A 43 -0.69 15.69 -12.23
C ILE A 43 -1.31 14.57 -11.42
N THR A 44 -1.10 13.32 -11.85
CA THR A 44 -1.59 12.14 -11.14
C THR A 44 -0.69 11.77 -9.97
N HIS A 45 -1.21 10.96 -9.04
CA HIS A 45 -0.44 10.39 -7.93
C HIS A 45 0.79 9.61 -8.44
N LEU A 46 0.59 8.76 -9.45
CA LEU A 46 1.67 7.98 -10.06
C LEU A 46 2.77 8.88 -10.64
N GLN A 47 2.40 9.98 -11.31
CA GLN A 47 3.37 10.93 -11.87
C GLN A 47 4.16 11.63 -10.74
N ALA A 48 3.49 12.00 -9.65
CA ALA A 48 4.16 12.63 -8.52
C ALA A 48 5.16 11.69 -7.85
N LEU A 49 4.75 10.46 -7.50
CA LEU A 49 5.66 9.47 -6.91
C LEU A 49 6.82 9.13 -7.85
N THR A 50 6.56 8.95 -9.14
CA THR A 50 7.62 8.68 -10.14
C THR A 50 8.66 9.80 -10.17
N ALA A 51 8.24 11.06 -10.10
CA ALA A 51 9.15 12.19 -10.10
C ALA A 51 9.95 12.30 -8.79
N ILE A 52 9.33 12.03 -7.65
CA ILE A 52 9.95 12.09 -6.33
C ILE A 52 10.96 10.97 -6.14
N PHE A 53 10.60 9.73 -6.46
CA PHE A 53 11.49 8.58 -6.26
C PHE A 53 12.73 8.60 -7.18
N ARG A 54 12.70 9.34 -8.28
CA ARG A 54 13.89 9.61 -9.09
C ARG A 54 14.98 10.42 -8.38
N ASN A 55 14.68 11.04 -7.25
CA ASN A 55 15.70 11.72 -6.44
C ASN A 55 16.53 10.74 -5.61
N VAL A 56 16.10 9.50 -5.42
CA VAL A 56 16.83 8.45 -4.68
C VAL A 56 18.00 7.96 -5.53
N LYS A 57 19.12 8.66 -5.45
CA LYS A 57 20.36 8.38 -6.19
C LYS A 57 21.43 7.91 -5.22
N GLY A 58 22.40 7.13 -5.73
CA GLY A 58 23.51 6.64 -4.94
C GLY A 58 23.77 5.17 -5.22
N SER A 59 24.54 4.49 -4.37
CA SER A 59 24.82 3.07 -4.55
C SER A 59 23.62 2.18 -4.20
N ALA A 60 23.61 0.94 -4.67
CA ALA A 60 22.59 -0.04 -4.31
C ALA A 60 22.52 -0.25 -2.78
N GLU A 61 23.67 -0.23 -2.10
CA GLU A 61 23.73 -0.35 -0.63
C GLU A 61 23.04 0.82 0.06
N SER A 62 23.15 2.05 -0.49
CA SER A 62 22.45 3.22 0.07
C SER A 62 20.94 3.12 -0.09
N LEU A 63 20.45 2.58 -1.23
CA LEU A 63 19.04 2.31 -1.42
C LEU A 63 18.53 1.27 -0.41
N ILE A 64 19.24 0.16 -0.25
CA ILE A 64 18.88 -0.88 0.73
C ILE A 64 18.85 -0.30 2.15
N SER A 65 19.86 0.50 2.52
CA SER A 65 19.89 1.18 3.82
C SER A 65 18.71 2.14 4.02
N LEU A 66 18.27 2.80 2.95
CA LEU A 66 17.08 3.67 2.97
C LEU A 66 15.79 2.85 3.18
N ILE A 67 15.64 1.74 2.44
CA ILE A 67 14.48 0.85 2.55
C ILE A 67 14.38 0.29 3.98
N HIS A 68 15.48 -0.09 4.59
CA HIS A 68 15.50 -0.63 5.96
C HIS A 68 15.20 0.40 7.06
N LYS A 69 14.97 1.68 6.72
CA LYS A 69 14.37 2.67 7.65
C LYS A 69 12.85 2.51 7.77
N ILE A 70 12.24 1.77 6.85
CA ILE A 70 10.81 1.45 6.94
C ILE A 70 10.61 0.46 8.09
N GLN A 71 9.69 0.78 8.97
CA GLN A 71 9.35 -0.05 10.12
C GLN A 71 8.04 -0.79 9.84
N ILE A 72 8.11 -2.12 9.80
CA ILE A 72 6.92 -2.97 9.72
C ILE A 72 6.26 -3.00 11.09
N ASP A 73 4.93 -2.91 11.13
CA ASP A 73 4.17 -3.08 12.38
C ASP A 73 4.38 -4.49 12.95
N ASP A 74 4.70 -4.55 14.25
CA ASP A 74 5.04 -5.81 14.93
C ASP A 74 3.90 -6.84 14.90
N ASN A 75 2.65 -6.39 14.77
CA ASN A 75 1.46 -7.24 14.74
C ASN A 75 1.05 -7.64 13.30
N PHE A 76 1.73 -7.13 12.25
CA PHE A 76 1.44 -7.53 10.87
C PHE A 76 1.69 -9.02 10.64
N LEU A 77 2.88 -9.53 10.99
CA LEU A 77 3.18 -10.96 10.84
C LEU A 77 2.25 -11.86 11.66
N PRO A 78 1.96 -11.58 12.95
CA PRO A 78 0.92 -12.31 13.69
C PRO A 78 -0.46 -12.30 13.01
N THR A 79 -0.86 -11.17 12.40
CA THR A 79 -2.14 -11.08 11.65
C THR A 79 -2.13 -11.98 10.43
N VAL A 80 -1.04 -11.98 9.65
CA VAL A 80 -0.88 -12.88 8.50
C VAL A 80 -0.93 -14.35 8.92
N GLN A 81 -0.29 -14.69 10.04
CA GLN A 81 -0.29 -16.07 10.59
C GLN A 81 -1.71 -16.52 10.98
N GLU A 82 -2.48 -15.64 11.61
CA GLU A 82 -3.87 -15.91 11.98
C GLU A 82 -4.77 -16.05 10.74
N CYS A 83 -4.62 -15.17 9.75
CA CYS A 83 -5.31 -15.30 8.46
C CYS A 83 -4.99 -16.64 7.78
N TYR A 84 -3.73 -17.02 7.75
CA TYR A 84 -3.30 -18.30 7.16
C TYR A 84 -3.91 -19.49 7.89
N ALA A 85 -3.92 -19.49 9.23
CA ALA A 85 -4.51 -20.54 10.03
C ALA A 85 -6.03 -20.70 9.79
N LYS A 86 -6.71 -19.59 9.49
CA LYS A 86 -8.16 -19.54 9.19
C LYS A 86 -8.49 -19.68 7.70
N ASN A 87 -7.51 -19.94 6.83
CA ASN A 87 -7.66 -19.98 5.37
C ASN A 87 -8.25 -18.68 4.78
N ILE A 88 -7.90 -17.54 5.34
CA ILE A 88 -8.23 -16.21 4.83
C ILE A 88 -7.06 -15.75 3.94
N PRO A 89 -7.23 -15.68 2.60
CA PRO A 89 -6.18 -15.20 1.72
C PRO A 89 -5.87 -13.72 1.99
N VAL A 90 -4.57 -13.39 1.97
CA VAL A 90 -4.07 -12.03 2.21
C VAL A 90 -3.58 -11.43 0.91
N TYR A 91 -4.01 -10.20 0.63
CA TYR A 91 -3.61 -9.39 -0.50
C TYR A 91 -2.98 -8.09 -0.01
N ILE A 92 -1.76 -7.80 -0.45
CA ILE A 92 -1.13 -6.48 -0.29
C ILE A 92 -1.31 -5.73 -1.60
N VAL A 93 -2.00 -4.60 -1.57
CA VAL A 93 -2.31 -3.81 -2.77
C VAL A 93 -1.81 -2.38 -2.57
N SER A 94 -0.62 -2.09 -3.10
CA SER A 94 0.10 -0.85 -2.86
C SER A 94 0.21 0.04 -4.10
N ALA A 95 0.10 1.35 -3.91
CA ALA A 95 0.44 2.36 -4.91
C ALA A 95 1.95 2.61 -5.01
N GLY A 96 2.74 2.07 -4.09
CA GLY A 96 4.20 2.09 -4.09
C GLY A 96 4.82 1.05 -5.02
N CYS A 97 6.02 0.58 -4.69
CA CYS A 97 6.79 -0.36 -5.52
C CYS A 97 6.96 -1.72 -4.85
N ASP A 98 6.84 -2.78 -5.64
CA ASP A 98 7.11 -4.16 -5.25
C ASP A 98 8.56 -4.38 -4.76
N TYR A 99 9.52 -3.61 -5.27
CA TYR A 99 10.93 -3.74 -4.95
C TYR A 99 11.20 -3.61 -3.44
N TYR A 100 10.81 -2.50 -2.81
CA TYR A 100 11.06 -2.31 -1.38
C TYR A 100 10.13 -3.17 -0.51
N ILE A 101 8.93 -3.47 -0.98
CA ILE A 101 8.01 -4.38 -0.26
C ILE A 101 8.63 -5.77 -0.16
N ARG A 102 9.16 -6.29 -1.28
CA ARG A 102 9.82 -7.61 -1.29
C ARG A 102 11.14 -7.63 -0.52
N GLU A 103 11.90 -6.53 -0.55
CA GLU A 103 13.12 -6.40 0.26
C GLU A 103 12.82 -6.55 1.76
N LEU A 104 11.68 -5.98 2.21
CA LEU A 104 11.31 -5.96 3.64
C LEU A 104 10.61 -7.24 4.10
N ILE A 105 9.70 -7.78 3.29
CA ILE A 105 8.81 -8.87 3.70
C ILE A 105 8.68 -10.00 2.66
N GLY A 106 9.61 -10.12 1.71
CA GLY A 106 9.56 -11.13 0.65
C GLY A 106 9.42 -12.55 1.19
N ASP A 107 10.17 -12.90 2.23
CA ASP A 107 10.08 -14.21 2.87
C ASP A 107 8.70 -14.48 3.48
N VAL A 108 8.04 -13.45 4.01
CA VAL A 108 6.68 -13.55 4.56
C VAL A 108 5.67 -13.74 3.43
N ILE A 109 5.81 -12.99 2.34
CA ILE A 109 4.98 -13.11 1.13
C ILE A 109 5.01 -14.54 0.62
N ASP A 110 6.20 -15.07 0.40
CA ASP A 110 6.40 -16.40 -0.20
C ASP A 110 5.94 -17.51 0.77
N LYS A 111 6.25 -17.39 2.06
CA LYS A 111 5.90 -18.39 3.07
C LYS A 111 4.39 -18.54 3.28
N TYR A 112 3.64 -17.44 3.26
CA TYR A 112 2.21 -17.44 3.55
C TYR A 112 1.33 -17.30 2.30
N GLY A 113 1.93 -17.24 1.10
CA GLY A 113 1.22 -17.13 -0.16
C GLY A 113 0.46 -15.81 -0.30
N ILE A 114 1.03 -14.70 0.22
CA ILE A 114 0.43 -13.37 0.10
C ILE A 114 0.45 -12.94 -1.36
N VAL A 115 -0.67 -12.45 -1.87
CA VAL A 115 -0.75 -11.88 -3.22
C VAL A 115 -0.34 -10.42 -3.16
N LEU A 116 0.82 -10.10 -3.74
CA LEU A 116 1.31 -8.73 -3.86
C LEU A 116 0.91 -8.13 -5.20
N ILE A 117 0.17 -7.02 -5.18
CA ILE A 117 -0.20 -6.21 -6.34
C ILE A 117 0.32 -4.79 -6.11
N ALA A 118 1.40 -4.43 -6.81
CA ALA A 118 2.06 -3.14 -6.66
C ALA A 118 2.66 -2.72 -8.01
N ASN A 119 3.06 -1.45 -8.12
CA ASN A 119 3.89 -1.03 -9.25
C ASN A 119 5.26 -1.71 -9.15
N SER A 120 5.93 -1.89 -10.28
CA SER A 120 7.32 -2.35 -10.28
C SER A 120 8.29 -1.18 -10.27
N CYS A 121 9.57 -1.44 -10.08
CA CYS A 121 10.61 -0.41 -10.12
C CYS A 121 11.89 -0.93 -10.77
N ASP A 122 12.53 -0.02 -11.54
CA ASP A 122 13.92 -0.13 -11.92
C ASP A 122 14.74 0.86 -11.10
N TYR A 123 15.92 0.46 -10.66
CA TYR A 123 16.86 1.32 -9.97
C TYR A 123 18.14 1.55 -10.75
N SER A 124 18.59 2.79 -10.77
CA SER A 124 19.89 3.19 -11.32
C SER A 124 20.52 4.22 -10.39
N GLU A 125 21.82 4.09 -10.12
CA GLU A 125 22.56 5.01 -9.25
C GLU A 125 22.49 6.47 -9.71
N THR A 126 22.34 6.70 -11.01
CA THR A 126 22.32 8.03 -11.63
C THR A 126 20.92 8.57 -11.87
N GLU A 127 19.95 7.70 -12.18
CA GLU A 127 18.57 8.10 -12.51
C GLU A 127 17.59 7.93 -11.35
N GLY A 128 18.03 7.27 -10.27
CA GLY A 128 17.22 6.99 -9.09
C GLY A 128 16.24 5.84 -9.29
N LEU A 129 15.23 5.77 -8.44
CA LEU A 129 14.20 4.74 -8.46
C LEU A 129 13.08 5.15 -9.44
N LYS A 130 12.95 4.39 -10.52
CA LYS A 130 11.94 4.63 -11.56
C LYS A 130 10.77 3.69 -11.38
N MET A 131 9.62 4.24 -11.04
CA MET A 131 8.39 3.46 -10.98
C MET A 131 7.92 3.04 -12.38
N ILE A 132 7.49 1.78 -12.48
CA ILE A 132 6.91 1.17 -13.67
C ILE A 132 5.50 0.69 -13.29
N PRO A 133 4.43 1.33 -13.80
CA PRO A 133 3.07 0.92 -13.50
C PRO A 133 2.78 -0.48 -14.02
N LEU A 134 1.73 -1.10 -13.50
CA LEU A 134 1.20 -2.33 -14.05
C LEU A 134 0.93 -2.18 -15.55
N SER A 135 0.98 -3.29 -16.31
CA SER A 135 0.60 -3.28 -17.71
C SER A 135 -0.84 -2.78 -17.88
N LYS A 136 -1.10 -2.05 -18.97
CA LYS A 136 -2.46 -1.57 -19.30
C LYS A 136 -3.46 -2.70 -19.54
N GLU A 137 -2.98 -3.88 -19.84
CA GLU A 137 -3.79 -5.10 -19.97
C GLU A 137 -4.13 -5.74 -18.63
N SER A 138 -3.46 -5.32 -17.54
CA SER A 138 -3.78 -5.80 -16.19
C SER A 138 -5.17 -5.30 -15.75
N PRO A 139 -6.02 -6.18 -15.19
CA PRO A 139 -7.32 -5.77 -14.65
C PRO A 139 -7.18 -4.78 -13.47
N TYR A 140 -5.99 -4.69 -12.89
CA TYR A 140 -5.69 -3.82 -11.74
C TYR A 140 -4.95 -2.54 -12.15
N PHE A 141 -4.79 -2.26 -13.45
CA PHE A 141 -4.12 -1.03 -13.90
C PHE A 141 -4.95 0.21 -13.58
N SER A 142 -4.29 1.24 -13.05
CA SER A 142 -4.86 2.57 -12.86
C SER A 142 -3.94 3.63 -13.45
N GLU A 143 -4.42 4.42 -14.40
CA GLU A 143 -3.67 5.54 -14.97
C GLU A 143 -3.33 6.62 -13.92
N LYS A 144 -4.15 6.73 -12.88
CA LYS A 144 -3.99 7.75 -11.84
C LYS A 144 -3.03 7.34 -10.71
N ILE A 145 -3.04 6.06 -10.36
CA ILE A 145 -2.37 5.54 -9.14
C ILE A 145 -1.33 4.47 -9.50
N GLY A 146 -1.44 3.88 -10.69
CA GLY A 146 -0.68 2.70 -11.12
C GLY A 146 -1.45 1.40 -10.80
N VAL A 147 -2.06 1.32 -9.62
CA VAL A 147 -2.81 0.15 -9.14
C VAL A 147 -4.24 0.53 -8.76
N ASP A 148 -5.24 -0.16 -9.29
CA ASP A 148 -6.65 -0.02 -8.93
C ASP A 148 -7.01 -1.01 -7.79
N LYS A 149 -6.96 -0.51 -6.56
CA LYS A 149 -7.29 -1.29 -5.37
C LYS A 149 -8.77 -1.74 -5.36
N ALA A 150 -9.67 -0.92 -5.91
CA ALA A 150 -11.08 -1.26 -6.01
C ALA A 150 -11.34 -2.42 -6.99
N ALA A 151 -10.54 -2.55 -8.04
CA ALA A 151 -10.63 -3.68 -8.98
C ALA A 151 -10.30 -5.02 -8.29
N VAL A 152 -9.34 -5.02 -7.35
CA VAL A 152 -9.00 -6.20 -6.55
C VAL A 152 -10.18 -6.61 -5.68
N VAL A 153 -10.83 -5.67 -4.99
CA VAL A 153 -12.02 -5.94 -4.17
C VAL A 153 -13.16 -6.50 -5.02
N LYS A 154 -13.43 -5.90 -6.19
CA LYS A 154 -14.46 -6.39 -7.12
C LYS A 154 -14.20 -7.82 -7.60
N GLU A 155 -12.94 -8.15 -7.89
CA GLU A 155 -12.60 -9.52 -8.29
C GLU A 155 -12.83 -10.51 -7.15
N LEU A 156 -12.47 -10.13 -5.91
CA LEU A 156 -12.72 -10.98 -4.73
C LEU A 156 -14.21 -11.20 -4.49
N HIS A 157 -15.03 -10.16 -4.65
CA HIS A 157 -16.49 -10.32 -4.63
C HIS A 157 -17.00 -11.27 -5.72
N GLY A 158 -16.45 -11.15 -6.94
CA GLY A 158 -16.77 -12.09 -8.04
C GLY A 158 -16.41 -13.54 -7.76
N LYS A 159 -15.44 -13.76 -6.86
CA LYS A 159 -15.04 -15.09 -6.36
C LYS A 159 -15.82 -15.54 -5.11
N GLY A 160 -16.75 -14.73 -4.62
CA GLY A 160 -17.60 -15.04 -3.46
C GLY A 160 -17.00 -14.73 -2.09
N TYR A 161 -15.97 -13.88 -2.03
CA TYR A 161 -15.38 -13.41 -0.77
C TYR A 161 -16.10 -12.17 -0.24
N GLU A 162 -16.23 -12.08 1.08
CA GLU A 162 -16.38 -10.83 1.83
C GLU A 162 -14.99 -10.24 2.08
N VAL A 163 -14.80 -8.94 1.82
CA VAL A 163 -13.50 -8.29 1.93
C VAL A 163 -13.38 -7.52 3.24
N ILE A 164 -12.31 -7.81 3.97
CA ILE A 164 -11.79 -6.99 5.06
C ILE A 164 -10.70 -6.12 4.44
N PHE A 165 -10.85 -4.81 4.48
CA PHE A 165 -9.89 -3.87 3.91
C PHE A 165 -9.22 -3.04 5.01
N ALA A 166 -7.90 -2.84 4.90
CA ALA A 166 -7.14 -1.93 5.76
C ALA A 166 -6.37 -0.91 4.91
N GLY A 167 -6.42 0.36 5.31
CA GLY A 167 -5.75 1.45 4.60
C GLY A 167 -5.72 2.77 5.39
N ASP A 168 -4.98 3.75 4.88
CA ASP A 168 -4.76 5.06 5.52
C ASP A 168 -4.96 6.25 4.57
N GLY A 169 -4.78 6.05 3.25
CA GLY A 169 -4.60 7.12 2.27
C GLY A 169 -5.78 7.39 1.34
N ARG A 170 -5.60 8.39 0.48
CA ARG A 170 -6.59 8.73 -0.56
C ARG A 170 -6.77 7.62 -1.60
N PRO A 171 -5.71 6.87 -2.00
CA PRO A 171 -5.84 5.78 -2.96
C PRO A 171 -6.74 4.63 -2.51
N ASP A 172 -6.96 4.49 -1.19
CA ASP A 172 -7.69 3.38 -0.57
C ASP A 172 -9.20 3.56 -0.61
N PHE A 173 -9.66 4.80 -0.77
CA PHE A 173 -11.05 5.14 -0.56
C PHE A 173 -12.02 4.32 -1.43
N ALA A 174 -11.71 4.17 -2.73
CA ALA A 174 -12.59 3.42 -3.63
C ALA A 174 -12.65 1.91 -3.31
N ALA A 175 -11.61 1.34 -2.71
CA ALA A 175 -11.61 -0.03 -2.21
C ALA A 175 -12.41 -0.14 -0.91
N ALA A 176 -12.24 0.82 -0.01
CA ALA A 176 -12.99 0.90 1.24
C ALA A 176 -14.50 1.01 1.02
N GLU A 177 -14.95 1.79 0.01
CA GLU A 177 -16.39 1.91 -0.34
C GLU A 177 -17.04 0.58 -0.73
N LEU A 178 -16.25 -0.38 -1.19
CA LEU A 178 -16.74 -1.68 -1.66
C LEU A 178 -16.61 -2.78 -0.61
N SER A 179 -15.84 -2.57 0.45
CA SER A 179 -15.50 -3.61 1.40
C SER A 179 -16.52 -3.74 2.54
N GLU A 180 -16.76 -4.97 3.02
CA GLU A 180 -17.71 -5.25 4.09
C GLU A 180 -17.22 -4.79 5.45
N VAL A 181 -15.90 -4.88 5.67
CA VAL A 181 -15.25 -4.40 6.90
C VAL A 181 -14.08 -3.51 6.51
N VAL A 182 -14.01 -2.33 7.09
CA VAL A 182 -12.97 -1.34 6.76
C VAL A 182 -12.25 -0.92 8.02
N PHE A 183 -10.98 -1.25 8.09
CA PHE A 183 -10.04 -0.66 9.04
C PHE A 183 -9.41 0.57 8.41
N ALA A 184 -9.61 1.73 9.04
CA ALA A 184 -9.14 2.99 8.48
C ALA A 184 -8.41 3.84 9.52
N ARG A 185 -7.37 4.53 9.07
CA ARG A 185 -6.72 5.59 9.84
C ARG A 185 -6.44 6.81 8.95
N ASP A 186 -5.96 7.88 9.50
CA ASP A 186 -5.55 9.10 8.83
C ASP A 186 -6.55 9.61 7.78
N MET A 187 -6.10 9.91 6.57
CA MET A 187 -6.96 10.49 5.52
C MET A 187 -8.07 9.56 5.07
N LEU A 188 -7.87 8.25 5.07
CA LEU A 188 -8.94 7.31 4.73
C LEU A 188 -10.06 7.38 5.75
N LEU A 189 -9.73 7.38 7.05
CA LEU A 189 -10.73 7.49 8.12
C LEU A 189 -11.58 8.75 7.98
N GLU A 190 -10.94 9.90 7.78
CA GLU A 190 -11.66 11.16 7.58
C GLU A 190 -12.61 11.12 6.37
N LYS A 191 -12.15 10.54 5.25
CA LYS A 191 -12.96 10.42 4.04
C LYS A 191 -14.15 9.49 4.22
N CYS A 192 -13.92 8.33 4.84
CA CYS A 192 -14.98 7.36 5.13
C CYS A 192 -16.04 7.96 6.05
N GLN A 193 -15.63 8.67 7.11
CA GLN A 193 -16.55 9.37 8.02
C GLN A 193 -17.40 10.41 7.27
N LYS A 194 -16.78 11.23 6.41
CA LYS A 194 -17.50 12.22 5.58
C LYS A 194 -18.48 11.58 4.59
N ALA A 195 -18.17 10.38 4.11
CA ALA A 195 -19.02 9.62 3.19
C ALA A 195 -20.08 8.76 3.90
N GLY A 196 -20.07 8.68 5.24
CA GLY A 196 -20.98 7.83 6.01
C GLY A 196 -20.67 6.34 5.92
N ILE A 197 -19.44 5.98 5.55
CA ILE A 197 -18.98 4.58 5.51
C ILE A 197 -18.61 4.16 6.92
N LYS A 198 -19.16 3.03 7.38
CA LYS A 198 -18.80 2.45 8.67
C LYS A 198 -17.36 1.95 8.61
N THR A 199 -16.55 2.39 9.56
CA THR A 199 -15.15 1.99 9.67
C THR A 199 -14.80 1.64 11.11
N GLU A 200 -13.91 0.69 11.28
CA GLU A 200 -13.18 0.46 12.53
C GLU A 200 -11.89 1.28 12.47
N LYS A 201 -11.73 2.22 13.42
CA LYS A 201 -10.46 2.94 13.55
C LYS A 201 -9.40 1.96 14.04
N PHE A 202 -8.21 1.99 13.46
CA PHE A 202 -7.05 1.26 13.99
C PHE A 202 -5.87 2.20 14.22
N ASP A 203 -5.13 1.96 15.28
CA ASP A 203 -3.90 2.69 15.59
C ASP A 203 -2.67 1.87 15.16
N ASP A 204 -2.75 0.55 15.31
CA ASP A 204 -1.75 -0.42 14.85
C ASP A 204 -2.44 -1.74 14.42
N TYR A 205 -1.65 -2.69 13.93
CA TYR A 205 -2.16 -4.00 13.48
C TYR A 205 -2.71 -4.88 14.61
N LEU A 206 -2.53 -4.53 15.89
CA LEU A 206 -3.13 -5.26 17.01
C LEU A 206 -4.66 -5.23 16.95
N ASP A 207 -5.24 -4.11 16.52
CA ASP A 207 -6.68 -3.98 16.35
C ASP A 207 -7.20 -4.94 15.28
N ILE A 208 -6.49 -5.02 14.14
CA ILE A 208 -6.82 -5.94 13.05
C ILE A 208 -6.61 -7.40 13.46
N LEU A 209 -5.50 -7.70 14.15
CA LEU A 209 -5.21 -9.03 14.68
C LEU A 209 -6.31 -9.53 15.62
N ASN A 210 -6.77 -8.69 16.54
CA ASN A 210 -7.84 -9.03 17.46
C ASN A 210 -9.14 -9.33 16.72
N TYR A 211 -9.49 -8.50 15.73
CA TYR A 211 -10.65 -8.76 14.88
C TYR A 211 -10.53 -10.10 14.13
N VAL A 212 -9.37 -10.37 13.52
CA VAL A 212 -9.16 -11.64 12.79
C VAL A 212 -9.22 -12.85 13.70
N LYS A 213 -8.74 -12.75 14.96
CA LYS A 213 -8.84 -13.82 15.96
C LYS A 213 -10.28 -14.17 16.30
N ASP A 214 -11.17 -13.17 16.31
CA ASP A 214 -12.57 -13.33 16.69
C ASP A 214 -13.46 -13.86 15.53
N LEU A 215 -12.92 -14.03 14.32
CA LEU A 215 -13.63 -14.63 13.17
C LEU A 215 -13.70 -16.15 13.28
#